data_02929a2dfd9281e15a7d33602f9035d7
#
_entry.id   02929a2dfd9281e15a7d33602f9035d7
#
_cell.length_a   1.000
_cell.length_b   1.000
_cell.length_c   1.000
_cell.angle_alpha   90.00
_cell.angle_beta   90.00
_cell.angle_gamma   90.00
#
_symmetry.space_group_name_H-M   'P 1'
#
loop_
_entity.id
_entity.type
_entity.pdbx_description
1 polymer ?
#
loop_
_entity_poly.entity_id
_entity_poly.type
_entity_poly.pdbx_seq_one_letter_code
_entity_poly.pdbx_strand_id
1 'polypeptide(L)'
;DWAEKKEYLPVIDYLKTDAAEAEILTGLTDRAEAARQLYQWGAKEILITHNTEVLVYDGREIYTCPIRARNLSGRTGRGDTTFAGYINERLTADIPTALRFATALVSLKMETPGPFTGTRADVDAYLKEFY
;
A
#
# COMPACT_ATOMS: atom_id res chain seq x y z
N ASP A 1 -11.31 -20.06 4.07
CA ASP A 1 -12.53 -19.32 4.34
C ASP A 1 -12.23 -17.98 4.99
N TRP A 2 -12.94 -16.92 4.59
CA TRP A 2 -12.78 -15.59 5.14
C TRP A 2 -13.15 -15.50 6.63
N ALA A 3 -14.20 -16.21 7.02
CA ALA A 3 -14.65 -16.20 8.41
C ALA A 3 -13.56 -16.68 9.38
N GLU A 4 -12.79 -17.68 9.00
CA GLU A 4 -11.64 -18.14 9.78
C GLU A 4 -10.49 -17.12 9.79
N LYS A 5 -10.20 -16.53 8.63
CA LYS A 5 -9.12 -15.53 8.50
C LYS A 5 -9.38 -14.29 9.32
N LYS A 6 -10.64 -13.89 9.45
CA LYS A 6 -11.04 -12.74 10.25
C LYS A 6 -10.63 -12.85 11.72
N GLU A 7 -10.58 -14.06 12.26
CA GLU A 7 -10.17 -14.30 13.65
C GLU A 7 -8.71 -13.97 13.90
N TYR A 8 -7.86 -13.91 12.85
CA TYR A 8 -6.46 -13.61 12.97
C TYR A 8 -6.15 -12.11 12.87
N LEU A 9 -7.11 -11.27 12.49
CA LEU A 9 -6.89 -9.82 12.34
C LEU A 9 -6.32 -9.17 13.62
N PRO A 10 -6.75 -9.53 14.84
CA PRO A 10 -6.20 -8.91 16.04
C PRO A 10 -4.70 -9.14 16.27
N VAL A 11 -4.10 -10.14 15.63
CA VAL A 11 -2.65 -10.41 15.76
C VAL A 11 -1.83 -9.85 14.59
N ILE A 12 -2.48 -9.17 13.64
CA ILE A 12 -1.82 -8.58 12.48
C ILE A 12 -1.45 -7.14 12.80
N ASP A 13 -0.15 -6.83 12.73
CA ASP A 13 0.35 -5.47 12.90
C ASP A 13 0.21 -4.65 11.62
N TYR A 14 0.49 -5.25 10.46
CA TYR A 14 0.40 -4.61 9.16
C TYR A 14 -0.40 -5.49 8.22
N LEU A 15 -1.50 -4.97 7.71
CA LEU A 15 -2.34 -5.65 6.73
C LEU A 15 -2.28 -4.94 5.40
N LYS A 16 -1.97 -5.68 4.34
CA LYS A 16 -2.06 -5.19 2.96
C LYS A 16 -3.20 -5.88 2.25
N THR A 17 -3.99 -5.10 1.54
CA THR A 17 -5.03 -5.61 0.62
C THR A 17 -5.14 -4.64 -0.57
N ASP A 18 -5.64 -5.11 -1.70
CA ASP A 18 -6.01 -4.19 -2.76
C ASP A 18 -7.48 -3.75 -2.59
N ALA A 19 -7.89 -2.74 -3.38
CA ALA A 19 -9.23 -2.16 -3.25
C ALA A 19 -10.34 -3.18 -3.50
N ALA A 20 -10.18 -4.09 -4.46
CA ALA A 20 -11.18 -5.12 -4.76
C ALA A 20 -11.27 -6.16 -3.64
N GLU A 21 -10.14 -6.59 -3.13
CA GLU A 21 -10.10 -7.50 -1.98
C GLU A 21 -10.72 -6.86 -0.74
N ALA A 22 -10.41 -5.59 -0.48
CA ALA A 22 -10.98 -4.85 0.66
C ALA A 22 -12.52 -4.79 0.56
N GLU A 23 -13.05 -4.58 -0.63
CA GLU A 23 -14.50 -4.60 -0.87
C GLU A 23 -15.10 -5.98 -0.60
N ILE A 24 -14.46 -7.04 -1.07
CA ILE A 24 -14.91 -8.42 -0.81
C ILE A 24 -14.89 -8.72 0.70
N LEU A 25 -13.83 -8.31 1.41
CA LEU A 25 -13.66 -8.58 2.83
C LEU A 25 -14.66 -7.83 3.71
N THR A 26 -14.93 -6.57 3.38
CA THR A 26 -15.73 -5.69 4.23
C THR A 26 -17.15 -5.43 3.72
N GLY A 27 -17.42 -5.67 2.44
CA GLY A 27 -18.66 -5.28 1.78
C GLY A 27 -18.76 -3.77 1.51
N LEU A 28 -17.67 -3.03 1.70
CA LEU A 28 -17.64 -1.57 1.56
C LEU A 28 -16.81 -1.18 0.34
N THR A 29 -17.38 -0.30 -0.50
CA THR A 29 -16.71 0.18 -1.72
C THR A 29 -15.76 1.34 -1.45
N ASP A 30 -16.04 2.16 -0.44
CA ASP A 30 -15.17 3.25 -0.03
C ASP A 30 -13.94 2.69 0.70
N ARG A 31 -12.75 3.01 0.18
CA ARG A 31 -11.49 2.47 0.72
C ARG A 31 -11.20 2.91 2.15
N ALA A 32 -11.51 4.16 2.49
CA ALA A 32 -11.33 4.66 3.85
C ALA A 32 -12.25 3.94 4.83
N GLU A 33 -13.52 3.73 4.46
CA GLU A 33 -14.47 2.99 5.28
C GLU A 33 -14.07 1.52 5.43
N ALA A 34 -13.59 0.89 4.35
CA ALA A 34 -13.08 -0.47 4.40
C ALA A 34 -11.87 -0.59 5.34
N ALA A 35 -10.94 0.35 5.27
CA ALA A 35 -9.78 0.40 6.17
C ALA A 35 -10.20 0.54 7.64
N ARG A 36 -11.16 1.39 7.93
CA ARG A 36 -11.69 1.56 9.29
C ARG A 36 -12.35 0.27 9.80
N GLN A 37 -13.07 -0.43 8.94
CA GLN A 37 -13.69 -1.71 9.31
C GLN A 37 -12.64 -2.78 9.63
N LEU A 38 -11.58 -2.88 8.83
CA LEU A 38 -10.48 -3.81 9.06
C LEU A 38 -9.74 -3.49 10.36
N TYR A 39 -9.59 -2.21 10.68
CA TYR A 39 -9.05 -1.77 11.97
C TYR A 39 -9.96 -2.18 13.13
N GLN A 40 -11.27 -1.98 13.01
CA GLN A 40 -12.23 -2.39 14.04
C GLN A 40 -12.21 -3.89 14.29
N TRP A 41 -11.93 -4.68 13.26
CA TRP A 41 -11.78 -6.14 13.38
C TRP A 41 -10.41 -6.55 13.95
N GLY A 42 -9.50 -5.60 14.18
CA GLY A 42 -8.31 -5.80 14.99
C GLY A 42 -6.96 -5.55 14.32
N ALA A 43 -6.89 -5.38 13.00
CA ALA A 43 -5.63 -5.05 12.33
C ALA A 43 -5.17 -3.63 12.73
N LYS A 44 -3.89 -3.43 12.97
CA LYS A 44 -3.40 -2.20 13.59
C LYS A 44 -3.04 -1.10 12.59
N GLU A 45 -2.51 -1.48 11.44
CA GLU A 45 -2.16 -0.55 10.37
C GLU A 45 -2.54 -1.20 9.04
N ILE A 46 -3.37 -0.52 8.25
CA ILE A 46 -3.96 -1.09 7.03
C ILE A 46 -3.47 -0.30 5.82
N LEU A 47 -2.92 -1.01 4.83
CA LEU A 47 -2.50 -0.45 3.56
C LEU A 47 -3.40 -1.01 2.45
N ILE A 48 -4.07 -0.12 1.72
CA ILE A 48 -4.93 -0.50 0.60
C ILE A 48 -4.34 0.07 -0.69
N THR A 49 -4.00 -0.82 -1.62
CA THR A 49 -3.49 -0.41 -2.94
C THR A 49 -4.64 -0.26 -3.93
N HIS A 50 -4.50 0.74 -4.81
CA HIS A 50 -5.42 0.99 -5.90
C HIS A 50 -4.66 1.45 -7.14
N ASN A 51 -5.33 1.51 -8.28
CA ASN A 51 -4.72 1.94 -9.55
C ASN A 51 -4.17 3.37 -9.51
N THR A 52 -4.77 4.23 -8.71
CA THR A 52 -4.50 5.67 -8.71
C THR A 52 -3.78 6.16 -7.46
N GLU A 53 -3.86 5.42 -6.36
CA GLU A 53 -3.26 5.84 -5.10
C GLU A 53 -3.04 4.66 -4.15
N VAL A 54 -2.22 4.89 -3.14
CA VAL A 54 -2.05 4.00 -2.01
C VAL A 54 -2.61 4.70 -0.77
N LEU A 55 -3.40 3.98 0.02
CA LEU A 55 -4.03 4.47 1.24
C LEU A 55 -3.50 3.70 2.44
N VAL A 56 -3.22 4.41 3.54
CA VAL A 56 -2.89 3.81 4.84
C VAL A 56 -3.79 4.38 5.92
N TYR A 57 -4.27 3.52 6.80
CA TYR A 57 -5.00 3.89 8.01
C TYR A 57 -4.33 3.29 9.24
N ASP A 58 -4.05 4.13 10.25
CA ASP A 58 -3.36 3.73 11.49
C ASP A 58 -4.28 3.68 12.72
N GLY A 59 -5.58 3.80 12.51
CA GLY A 59 -6.56 3.89 13.59
C GLY A 59 -6.91 5.32 13.99
N ARG A 60 -6.22 6.31 13.44
CA ARG A 60 -6.43 7.74 13.73
C ARG A 60 -6.68 8.54 12.46
N GLU A 61 -5.76 8.45 11.52
CA GLU A 61 -5.77 9.26 10.30
C GLU A 61 -5.70 8.39 9.05
N ILE A 62 -6.30 8.88 7.98
CA ILE A 62 -6.16 8.34 6.64
C ILE A 62 -5.04 9.10 5.95
N TYR A 63 -4.06 8.36 5.43
CA TYR A 63 -2.96 8.88 4.62
C TYR A 63 -3.12 8.36 3.21
N THR A 64 -2.98 9.22 2.21
CA THR A 64 -3.01 8.83 0.80
C THR A 64 -1.81 9.38 0.06
N CYS A 65 -1.37 8.66 -0.96
CA CYS A 65 -0.31 9.11 -1.86
C CYS A 65 -0.64 8.66 -3.27
N PRO A 66 -0.67 9.58 -4.25
CA PRO A 66 -1.03 9.22 -5.62
C PRO A 66 0.09 8.45 -6.32
N ILE A 67 -0.30 7.49 -7.15
CA ILE A 67 0.64 6.82 -8.06
C ILE A 67 0.91 7.76 -9.24
N ARG A 68 2.19 8.03 -9.53
CA ARG A 68 2.63 8.97 -10.57
C ARG A 68 3.53 8.28 -11.61
N ALA A 69 3.12 7.09 -12.05
CA ALA A 69 3.86 6.35 -13.07
C ALA A 69 3.71 7.02 -14.45
N ARG A 70 4.84 7.19 -15.14
CA ARG A 70 4.88 7.72 -16.52
C ARG A 70 4.44 6.67 -17.54
N ASN A 71 4.52 5.39 -17.18
CA ASN A 71 4.20 4.24 -18.02
C ASN A 71 3.60 3.14 -17.15
N LEU A 72 2.65 2.38 -17.68
CA LEU A 72 1.92 1.35 -16.94
C LEU A 72 2.20 -0.07 -17.47
N SER A 73 3.33 -0.30 -18.12
CA SER A 73 3.67 -1.61 -18.71
C SER A 73 3.97 -2.70 -17.67
N GLY A 74 4.40 -2.31 -16.47
CA GLY A 74 4.84 -3.23 -15.40
C GLY A 74 3.86 -3.34 -14.25
N ARG A 75 2.59 -3.62 -14.51
CA ARG A 75 1.54 -3.65 -13.47
C ARG A 75 1.58 -4.87 -12.56
N THR A 76 2.07 -5.99 -13.04
CA THR A 76 2.11 -7.25 -12.28
C THR A 76 3.02 -7.12 -11.05
N GLY A 77 2.55 -7.58 -9.90
CA GLY A 77 3.33 -7.55 -8.66
C GLY A 77 3.42 -6.18 -7.98
N ARG A 78 2.63 -5.20 -8.42
CA ARG A 78 2.66 -3.85 -7.84
C ARG A 78 2.27 -3.81 -6.37
N GLY A 79 1.29 -4.62 -5.96
CA GLY A 79 0.87 -4.69 -4.56
C GLY A 79 1.97 -5.22 -3.64
N ASP A 80 2.65 -6.27 -4.06
CA ASP A 80 3.75 -6.87 -3.30
C ASP A 80 4.94 -5.91 -3.22
N THR A 81 5.28 -5.24 -4.31
CA THR A 81 6.34 -4.23 -4.34
C THR A 81 6.02 -3.06 -3.40
N THR A 82 4.79 -2.56 -3.43
CA THR A 82 4.34 -1.49 -2.55
C THR A 82 4.46 -1.88 -1.09
N PHE A 83 3.97 -3.06 -0.74
CA PHE A 83 3.97 -3.52 0.64
C PHE A 83 5.39 -3.77 1.15
N ALA A 84 6.23 -4.42 0.37
CA ALA A 84 7.63 -4.65 0.73
C ALA A 84 8.38 -3.34 0.99
N GLY A 85 8.22 -2.36 0.10
CA GLY A 85 8.82 -1.04 0.26
C GLY A 85 8.28 -0.31 1.48
N TYR A 86 6.98 -0.37 1.71
CA TYR A 86 6.34 0.27 2.85
C TYR A 86 6.86 -0.30 4.18
N ILE A 87 6.84 -1.61 4.34
CA ILE A 87 7.29 -2.27 5.58
C ILE A 87 8.74 -1.97 5.86
N ASN A 88 9.60 -2.06 4.86
CA ASN A 88 11.02 -1.77 5.02
C ASN A 88 11.27 -0.35 5.53
N GLU A 89 10.62 0.64 4.95
CA GLU A 89 10.75 2.05 5.39
C GLU A 89 10.08 2.29 6.74
N ARG A 90 8.94 1.67 6.99
CA ARG A 90 8.15 1.86 8.22
C ARG A 90 8.89 1.43 9.48
N LEU A 91 9.88 0.55 9.35
CA LEU A 91 10.75 0.13 10.47
C LEU A 91 11.53 1.31 11.07
N THR A 92 11.86 2.33 10.27
CA THR A 92 12.70 3.46 10.67
C THR A 92 12.09 4.84 10.38
N ALA A 93 10.93 4.90 9.73
CA ALA A 93 10.29 6.13 9.30
C ALA A 93 8.83 6.18 9.73
N ASP A 94 8.26 7.39 9.74
CA ASP A 94 6.83 7.60 9.98
C ASP A 94 5.98 7.17 8.77
N ILE A 95 4.67 7.15 8.96
CA ILE A 95 3.74 6.71 7.91
C ILE A 95 3.83 7.57 6.65
N PRO A 96 3.77 8.91 6.71
CA PRO A 96 3.88 9.72 5.49
C PRO A 96 5.17 9.47 4.71
N THR A 97 6.29 9.35 5.37
CA THR A 97 7.59 9.09 4.73
C THR A 97 7.63 7.70 4.09
N ALA A 98 7.21 6.68 4.83
CA ALA A 98 7.16 5.30 4.33
C ALA A 98 6.19 5.16 3.16
N LEU A 99 5.04 5.81 3.24
CA LEU A 99 4.02 5.78 2.18
C LEU A 99 4.53 6.45 0.90
N ARG A 100 5.17 7.61 0.99
CA ARG A 100 5.75 8.29 -0.17
C ARG A 100 6.83 7.45 -0.83
N PHE A 101 7.72 6.86 -0.05
CA PHE A 101 8.76 5.97 -0.58
C PHE A 101 8.15 4.77 -1.31
N ALA A 102 7.20 4.06 -0.68
CA ALA A 102 6.55 2.89 -1.27
C ALA A 102 5.79 3.25 -2.56
N THR A 103 5.12 4.40 -2.57
CA THR A 103 4.36 4.85 -3.74
C THR A 103 5.29 5.27 -4.90
N ALA A 104 6.40 5.93 -4.60
CA ALA A 104 7.42 6.23 -5.60
C ALA A 104 8.06 4.94 -6.15
N LEU A 105 8.37 4.00 -5.28
CA LEU A 105 8.92 2.70 -5.68
C LEU A 105 7.99 1.96 -6.64
N VAL A 106 6.71 1.84 -6.29
CA VAL A 106 5.75 1.14 -7.16
C VAL A 106 5.49 1.90 -8.45
N SER A 107 5.46 3.24 -8.41
CA SER A 107 5.31 4.06 -9.61
C SER A 107 6.47 3.81 -10.59
N LEU A 108 7.70 3.80 -10.09
CA LEU A 108 8.88 3.50 -10.89
C LEU A 108 8.88 2.06 -11.40
N LYS A 109 8.51 1.10 -10.55
CA LYS A 109 8.38 -0.31 -10.92
C LYS A 109 7.38 -0.51 -12.05
N MET A 110 6.27 0.20 -12.05
CA MET A 110 5.22 0.06 -13.07
C MET A 110 5.66 0.56 -14.45
N GLU A 111 6.76 1.29 -14.55
CA GLU A 111 7.25 1.81 -15.84
C GLU A 111 7.91 0.75 -16.71
N THR A 112 8.30 -0.38 -16.15
CA THR A 112 8.92 -1.49 -16.88
C THR A 112 8.26 -2.81 -16.51
N PRO A 113 8.14 -3.77 -17.47
CA PRO A 113 7.65 -5.11 -17.16
C PRO A 113 8.59 -5.87 -16.22
N GLY A 114 8.02 -6.79 -15.44
CA GLY A 114 8.78 -7.63 -14.53
C GLY A 114 9.03 -7.02 -13.16
N PRO A 115 9.83 -7.72 -12.32
CA PRO A 115 10.15 -7.23 -10.99
C PRO A 115 11.00 -5.96 -11.04
N PHE A 116 10.96 -5.19 -9.94
CA PHE A 116 11.80 -3.99 -9.81
C PHE A 116 13.28 -4.38 -9.77
N THR A 117 14.07 -3.79 -10.65
CA THR A 117 15.51 -4.03 -10.77
C THR A 117 16.36 -2.79 -10.48
N GLY A 118 15.72 -1.68 -10.11
CA GLY A 118 16.40 -0.44 -9.77
C GLY A 118 17.03 -0.44 -8.39
N THR A 119 17.61 0.70 -8.02
CA THR A 119 18.26 0.93 -6.74
C THR A 119 17.46 1.90 -5.88
N ARG A 120 17.83 2.01 -4.59
CA ARG A 120 17.28 3.03 -3.71
C ARG A 120 17.54 4.44 -4.25
N ALA A 121 18.71 4.67 -4.84
CA ALA A 121 19.03 5.97 -5.46
C ALA A 121 18.06 6.33 -6.59
N ASP A 122 17.63 5.34 -7.38
CA ASP A 122 16.62 5.53 -8.42
C ASP A 122 15.28 5.96 -7.83
N VAL A 123 14.87 5.36 -6.73
CA VAL A 123 13.64 5.72 -6.02
C VAL A 123 13.73 7.12 -5.42
N ASP A 124 14.85 7.47 -4.81
CA ASP A 124 15.08 8.80 -4.23
C ASP A 124 15.05 9.90 -5.31
N ALA A 125 15.62 9.63 -6.48
CA ALA A 125 15.56 10.53 -7.61
C ALA A 125 14.12 10.72 -8.12
N TYR A 126 13.36 9.64 -8.19
CA TYR A 126 11.95 9.65 -8.57
C TYR A 126 11.10 10.45 -7.58
N LEU A 127 11.36 10.31 -6.28
CA LEU A 127 10.71 11.08 -5.23
C LEU A 127 10.93 12.58 -5.43
N LYS A 128 12.15 12.99 -5.71
CA LYS A 128 12.48 14.41 -5.95
C LYS A 128 11.79 14.99 -7.18
N GLU A 129 11.60 14.17 -8.21
CA GLU A 129 11.04 14.65 -9.48
C GLU A 129 9.50 14.71 -9.43
N PHE A 130 8.84 13.73 -8.79
CA PHE A 130 7.38 13.56 -8.90
C PHE A 130 6.62 13.72 -7.59
N TYR A 131 7.29 13.74 -6.46
CA TYR A 131 6.69 13.84 -5.13
C TYR A 131 7.34 14.94 -4.31
#